data_f7d8104767737d58a0721100086da3d3
#
_entry.id   f7d8104767737d58a0721100086da3d3
#
_cell.length_a   1.000
_cell.length_b   1.000
_cell.length_c   1.000
_cell.angle_alpha   90.00
_cell.angle_beta   90.00
_cell.angle_gamma   90.00
#
_symmetry.space_group_name_H-M   'P 1'
#
loop_
_entity.id
_entity.type
_entity.pdbx_description
1 polymer ?
#
loop_
_entity_poly.entity_id
_entity_poly.type
_entity_poly.pdbx_seq_one_letter_code
_entity_poly.pdbx_strand_id
1 'polypeptide(L)'
;MKNKVLTTRIMAMMMVAAMTMSAAPAVYAAERADSETIKEDNQPTEETADASEEEDASEGETRTEYPLTITTYDYDGNEIETIYEKAPEKVIAVYQGSIETMLALGLEDRLVATAGLDNEVPDDLKEAFSKTNYLDEFTPSLETVTMLEPDMILSWSSLFSDKNLGNVTNWIDKGCNTYYNSNTRPGGERTLENEYTDILNLGKIFDVQDKAEAIVDDIKAVIDNTLEATKDVEEKPTVM
;
A
#
# COMPACT_ATOMS: atom_id res chain seq x y z
N MET A 1 -31.64 -30.25 -4.83
CA MET A 1 -31.75 -28.83 -4.46
C MET A 1 -30.40 -28.22 -4.78
N LYS A 2 -30.36 -27.30 -5.73
CA LYS A 2 -29.09 -26.76 -6.30
C LYS A 2 -28.72 -25.53 -5.52
N ASN A 3 -27.59 -25.55 -4.80
CA ASN A 3 -27.00 -24.37 -4.16
C ASN A 3 -26.44 -23.45 -5.25
N LYS A 4 -27.01 -22.27 -5.34
CA LYS A 4 -26.45 -21.18 -6.15
C LYS A 4 -25.38 -20.48 -5.34
N VAL A 5 -24.14 -20.62 -5.77
CA VAL A 5 -23.03 -19.79 -5.33
C VAL A 5 -23.24 -18.41 -5.94
N LEU A 6 -23.40 -17.42 -5.10
CA LEU A 6 -23.57 -16.03 -5.49
C LEU A 6 -22.21 -15.44 -5.81
N THR A 7 -21.90 -15.36 -7.09
CA THR A 7 -20.69 -14.66 -7.59
C THR A 7 -21.00 -13.17 -7.69
N THR A 8 -20.39 -12.38 -6.87
CA THR A 8 -20.43 -10.90 -6.96
C THR A 8 -19.60 -10.49 -8.16
N ARG A 9 -20.25 -9.99 -9.20
CA ARG A 9 -19.60 -9.44 -10.39
C ARG A 9 -19.26 -7.97 -10.13
N ILE A 10 -18.00 -7.65 -10.04
CA ILE A 10 -17.51 -6.30 -10.22
C ILE A 10 -17.49 -6.02 -11.71
N MET A 11 -18.32 -5.09 -12.15
CA MET A 11 -18.47 -4.70 -13.55
C MET A 11 -17.52 -3.51 -13.80
N ALA A 12 -16.36 -3.78 -14.34
CA ALA A 12 -15.47 -2.75 -14.84
C ALA A 12 -16.02 -2.21 -16.17
N MET A 13 -16.30 -0.92 -16.22
CA MET A 13 -16.74 -0.19 -17.41
C MET A 13 -15.50 0.35 -18.13
N MET A 14 -15.07 -0.33 -19.19
CA MET A 14 -14.08 0.21 -20.14
C MET A 14 -14.73 1.27 -21.00
N MET A 15 -14.21 2.50 -20.98
CA MET A 15 -14.39 3.47 -22.05
C MET A 15 -13.11 3.57 -22.86
N VAL A 16 -13.18 3.05 -24.08
CA VAL A 16 -12.17 3.24 -25.13
C VAL A 16 -12.41 4.59 -25.78
N ALA A 17 -11.44 5.47 -25.74
CA ALA A 17 -11.38 6.62 -26.65
C ALA A 17 -10.07 6.56 -27.42
N ALA A 18 -10.21 6.15 -28.69
CA ALA A 18 -9.15 6.27 -29.68
C ALA A 18 -9.07 7.73 -30.14
N MET A 19 -7.87 8.31 -30.14
CA MET A 19 -7.57 9.45 -31.01
C MET A 19 -6.15 9.39 -31.56
N THR A 20 -6.13 9.57 -32.80
CA THR A 20 -5.17 9.42 -33.88
C THR A 20 -3.93 10.31 -33.74
N MET A 21 -2.85 9.75 -34.24
CA MET A 21 -1.55 10.37 -34.58
C MET A 21 -1.68 11.61 -35.47
N SER A 22 -0.82 12.58 -35.25
CA SER A 22 -0.18 13.31 -36.35
C SER A 22 1.23 13.77 -35.95
N ALA A 23 2.14 13.54 -36.88
CA ALA A 23 3.57 13.63 -36.74
C ALA A 23 4.12 15.06 -36.97
N ALA A 24 5.30 15.26 -36.43
CA ALA A 24 6.37 16.24 -36.51
C ALA A 24 6.55 17.06 -37.81
N PRO A 25 7.52 17.99 -37.98
CA PRO A 25 8.83 18.06 -37.34
C PRO A 25 9.34 19.48 -36.96
N ALA A 26 10.50 19.44 -36.36
CA ALA A 26 11.43 20.47 -35.93
C ALA A 26 11.79 21.58 -36.95
N VAL A 27 12.32 22.70 -36.44
CA VAL A 27 13.65 23.29 -36.77
C VAL A 27 13.82 24.71 -36.17
N TYR A 28 14.79 24.86 -35.30
CA TYR A 28 15.89 25.85 -35.21
C TYR A 28 15.66 27.37 -35.16
N ALA A 29 16.42 27.89 -34.25
CA ALA A 29 17.22 29.14 -34.26
C ALA A 29 16.73 30.31 -33.38
N ALA A 30 17.56 30.53 -32.45
CA ALA A 30 18.11 31.68 -31.76
C ALA A 30 17.85 33.09 -32.37
N GLU A 31 17.64 34.07 -31.54
CA GLU A 31 18.53 35.20 -31.28
C GLU A 31 17.82 36.37 -30.58
N ARG A 32 18.45 36.83 -29.56
CA ARG A 32 18.62 38.10 -28.89
C ARG A 32 17.79 39.33 -29.27
N ALA A 33 17.45 39.99 -28.21
CA ALA A 33 17.82 41.36 -27.81
C ALA A 33 16.67 42.36 -27.57
N ASP A 34 16.73 42.87 -26.39
CA ASP A 34 16.60 44.28 -25.91
C ASP A 34 15.30 45.10 -26.08
N SER A 35 14.91 45.48 -24.90
CA SER A 35 14.76 46.84 -24.34
C SER A 35 13.42 47.59 -24.47
N GLU A 36 13.12 48.10 -23.29
CA GLU A 36 12.48 49.36 -22.93
C GLU A 36 10.96 49.55 -22.93
N THR A 37 10.48 49.63 -21.69
CA THR A 37 9.72 50.72 -21.02
C THR A 37 8.64 51.46 -21.84
N ILE A 38 7.44 51.60 -21.29
CA ILE A 38 6.79 52.84 -20.86
C ILE A 38 5.43 52.55 -20.21
N LYS A 39 5.15 53.33 -19.20
CA LYS A 39 4.09 53.41 -18.22
C LYS A 39 2.73 53.90 -18.76
N GLU A 40 1.78 53.75 -17.85
CA GLU A 40 0.60 54.58 -17.45
C GLU A 40 -0.76 54.03 -17.89
N ASP A 41 -1.49 53.64 -16.88
CA ASP A 41 -2.52 54.33 -16.07
C ASP A 41 -3.96 54.24 -16.65
N ASN A 42 -4.84 53.59 -15.92
CA ASN A 42 -6.14 54.07 -15.42
C ASN A 42 -7.07 52.92 -14.96
N GLN A 43 -7.49 53.07 -13.73
CA GLN A 43 -8.63 52.39 -13.06
C GLN A 43 -9.87 53.38 -13.18
N PRO A 44 -11.09 53.02 -12.74
CA PRO A 44 -11.82 51.76 -12.52
C PRO A 44 -13.21 51.72 -13.18
N THR A 45 -13.86 50.58 -13.20
CA THR A 45 -15.33 50.50 -13.00
C THR A 45 -15.73 49.14 -12.42
N GLU A 46 -16.45 49.19 -11.31
CA GLU A 46 -17.18 48.14 -10.67
C GLU A 46 -18.30 47.63 -11.57
N GLU A 47 -18.42 46.29 -11.70
CA GLU A 47 -19.69 45.64 -11.97
C GLU A 47 -19.73 44.29 -11.26
N THR A 48 -20.60 44.25 -10.28
CA THR A 48 -20.98 43.07 -9.51
C THR A 48 -21.61 42.01 -10.41
N ALA A 49 -21.03 40.83 -10.50
CA ALA A 49 -21.70 39.62 -10.95
C ALA A 49 -21.57 38.56 -9.90
N ASP A 50 -22.71 38.22 -9.35
CA ASP A 50 -23.02 37.07 -8.53
C ASP A 50 -22.52 35.78 -9.23
N ALA A 51 -21.47 35.19 -8.72
CA ALA A 51 -21.02 33.84 -9.08
C ALA A 51 -21.31 32.92 -7.90
N SER A 52 -22.38 32.18 -8.06
CA SER A 52 -22.65 31.00 -7.26
C SER A 52 -21.39 30.12 -7.17
N GLU A 53 -20.81 30.06 -5.98
CA GLU A 53 -19.82 29.08 -5.63
C GLU A 53 -20.50 27.70 -5.68
N GLU A 54 -20.32 27.00 -6.78
CA GLU A 54 -20.43 25.55 -6.79
C GLU A 54 -19.20 25.05 -6.00
N GLU A 55 -19.42 24.70 -4.74
CA GLU A 55 -18.48 23.87 -3.99
C GLU A 55 -18.35 22.54 -4.74
N ASP A 56 -17.34 22.45 -5.59
CA ASP A 56 -16.78 21.20 -6.06
C ASP A 56 -16.16 20.53 -4.82
N ALA A 57 -16.96 19.72 -4.15
CA ALA A 57 -16.48 18.75 -3.18
C ALA A 57 -15.70 17.68 -3.93
N SER A 58 -14.50 18.03 -4.38
CA SER A 58 -13.47 17.04 -4.64
C SER A 58 -13.15 16.45 -3.27
N GLU A 59 -13.63 15.22 -3.03
CA GLU A 59 -13.12 14.37 -1.96
C GLU A 59 -11.60 14.31 -2.19
N GLY A 60 -10.85 15.11 -1.41
CA GLY A 60 -9.42 15.20 -1.57
C GLY A 60 -8.82 13.86 -1.20
N GLU A 61 -8.21 13.19 -2.17
CA GLU A 61 -7.35 12.04 -1.94
C GLU A 61 -6.41 12.39 -0.78
N THR A 62 -6.53 11.67 0.32
CA THR A 62 -5.68 11.84 1.50
C THR A 62 -4.30 11.33 1.12
N ARG A 63 -3.42 12.23 0.69
CA ARG A 63 -2.04 11.90 0.35
C ARG A 63 -1.16 11.90 1.58
N THR A 64 -0.22 10.96 1.62
CA THR A 64 0.78 10.90 2.68
C THR A 64 1.75 12.07 2.54
N GLU A 65 1.94 12.81 3.63
CA GLU A 65 3.02 13.78 3.75
C GLU A 65 4.26 13.10 4.34
N TYR A 66 5.38 13.16 3.61
CA TYR A 66 6.67 12.67 4.08
C TYR A 66 7.55 13.82 4.59
N PRO A 67 8.42 13.57 5.61
CA PRO A 67 8.66 12.28 6.27
C PRO A 67 7.48 11.82 7.12
N LEU A 68 7.12 10.54 6.99
CA LEU A 68 6.07 9.89 7.77
C LEU A 68 6.70 9.10 8.91
N THR A 69 6.25 9.30 10.14
CA THR A 69 6.66 8.48 11.29
C THR A 69 5.58 7.46 11.63
N ILE A 70 5.96 6.19 11.70
CA ILE A 70 5.09 5.07 12.10
C ILE A 70 5.73 4.35 13.28
N THR A 71 4.93 4.05 14.30
CA THR A 71 5.36 3.15 15.37
C THR A 71 5.44 1.72 14.84
N THR A 72 6.62 1.13 14.89
CA THR A 72 6.89 -0.26 14.58
C THR A 72 7.50 -0.95 15.80
N TYR A 73 8.07 -2.14 15.65
CA TYR A 73 8.56 -2.89 16.80
C TYR A 73 9.90 -3.55 16.48
N ASP A 74 10.76 -3.66 17.51
CA ASP A 74 11.95 -4.51 17.44
C ASP A 74 11.60 -6.00 17.62
N TYR A 75 12.62 -6.87 17.53
CA TYR A 75 12.41 -8.32 17.69
C TYR A 75 11.85 -8.72 19.05
N ASP A 76 12.14 -7.98 20.11
CA ASP A 76 11.67 -8.24 21.48
C ASP A 76 10.23 -7.70 21.71
N GLY A 77 9.67 -7.00 20.71
CA GLY A 77 8.33 -6.40 20.76
C GLY A 77 8.29 -5.02 21.38
N ASN A 78 9.44 -4.36 21.57
CA ASN A 78 9.47 -2.97 22.02
C ASN A 78 9.14 -2.03 20.87
N GLU A 79 8.44 -0.94 21.18
CA GLU A 79 8.09 0.09 20.22
C GLU A 79 9.32 0.86 19.74
N ILE A 80 9.38 1.11 18.43
CA ILE A 80 10.33 1.96 17.74
C ILE A 80 9.60 2.94 16.83
N GLU A 81 10.06 4.18 16.77
CA GLU A 81 9.60 5.12 15.75
C GLU A 81 10.41 4.92 14.47
N THR A 82 9.73 4.49 13.41
CA THR A 82 10.33 4.30 12.09
C THR A 82 9.92 5.44 11.18
N ILE A 83 10.93 6.11 10.60
CA ILE A 83 10.73 7.26 9.72
C ILE A 83 10.84 6.82 8.27
N TYR A 84 9.82 7.14 7.49
CA TYR A 84 9.78 6.95 6.04
C TYR A 84 9.96 8.32 5.38
N GLU A 85 11.11 8.56 4.77
CA GLU A 85 11.42 9.81 4.04
C GLU A 85 10.63 9.91 2.72
N LYS A 86 10.21 8.78 2.19
CA LYS A 86 9.37 8.61 0.99
C LYS A 86 8.71 7.24 1.01
N ALA A 87 7.79 6.99 0.09
CA ALA A 87 7.25 5.64 -0.13
C ALA A 87 8.38 4.68 -0.55
N PRO A 88 8.47 3.47 0.06
CA PRO A 88 9.47 2.47 -0.33
C PRO A 88 9.31 2.04 -1.79
N GLU A 89 10.44 1.79 -2.46
CA GLU A 89 10.49 1.41 -3.87
C GLU A 89 11.02 -0.01 -4.10
N LYS A 90 11.77 -0.55 -3.12
CA LYS A 90 12.44 -1.85 -3.20
C LYS A 90 12.08 -2.69 -1.98
N VAL A 91 10.92 -3.32 -2.02
CA VAL A 91 10.38 -4.08 -0.89
C VAL A 91 10.67 -5.57 -1.05
N ILE A 92 11.09 -6.21 0.03
CA ILE A 92 11.07 -7.66 0.17
C ILE A 92 9.90 -8.01 1.08
N ALA A 93 8.95 -8.82 0.58
CA ALA A 93 7.85 -9.34 1.38
C ALA A 93 8.08 -10.84 1.65
N VAL A 94 8.10 -11.21 2.93
CA VAL A 94 8.33 -12.59 3.36
C VAL A 94 7.14 -13.09 4.16
N TYR A 95 6.75 -14.32 3.88
CA TYR A 95 5.60 -15.06 4.41
C TYR A 95 4.25 -14.61 3.82
N GLN A 96 3.30 -15.54 3.84
CA GLN A 96 2.00 -15.47 3.17
C GLN A 96 1.29 -14.12 3.33
N GLY A 97 1.02 -13.72 4.57
CA GLY A 97 0.25 -12.50 4.85
C GLY A 97 0.93 -11.22 4.35
N SER A 98 2.27 -11.13 4.46
CA SER A 98 3.02 -9.98 3.96
C SER A 98 2.93 -9.86 2.44
N ILE A 99 3.04 -10.99 1.74
CA ILE A 99 2.94 -11.04 0.27
C ILE A 99 1.52 -10.66 -0.17
N GLU A 100 0.51 -11.33 0.38
CA GLU A 100 -0.89 -11.12 0.00
C GLU A 100 -1.35 -9.68 0.27
N THR A 101 -0.94 -9.08 1.40
CA THR A 101 -1.28 -7.69 1.71
C THR A 101 -0.69 -6.72 0.67
N MET A 102 0.58 -6.89 0.30
CA MET A 102 1.21 -6.06 -0.74
C MET A 102 0.50 -6.20 -2.09
N LEU A 103 0.14 -7.43 -2.48
CA LEU A 103 -0.58 -7.69 -3.73
C LEU A 103 -2.01 -7.11 -3.70
N ALA A 104 -2.74 -7.25 -2.58
CA ALA A 104 -4.08 -6.70 -2.41
C ALA A 104 -4.09 -5.16 -2.48
N LEU A 105 -3.03 -4.52 -1.98
CA LEU A 105 -2.84 -3.08 -2.12
C LEU A 105 -2.41 -2.65 -3.53
N GLY A 106 -2.14 -3.60 -4.45
CA GLY A 106 -1.68 -3.34 -5.82
C GLY A 106 -0.28 -2.77 -5.86
N LEU A 107 0.61 -3.29 -5.03
CA LEU A 107 2.00 -2.85 -4.85
C LEU A 107 3.01 -3.89 -5.39
N GLU A 108 2.58 -4.76 -6.29
CA GLU A 108 3.45 -5.78 -6.89
C GLU A 108 4.70 -5.19 -7.57
N ASP A 109 4.58 -4.00 -8.14
CA ASP A 109 5.71 -3.30 -8.80
C ASP A 109 6.76 -2.78 -7.80
N ARG A 110 6.44 -2.75 -6.51
CA ARG A 110 7.39 -2.40 -5.44
C ARG A 110 8.16 -3.60 -4.91
N LEU A 111 7.72 -4.82 -5.24
CA LEU A 111 8.32 -6.05 -4.73
C LEU A 111 9.54 -6.45 -5.55
N VAL A 112 10.74 -6.28 -4.99
CA VAL A 112 11.99 -6.77 -5.61
C VAL A 112 12.18 -8.26 -5.37
N ALA A 113 11.59 -8.81 -4.31
CA ALA A 113 11.50 -10.24 -4.07
C ALA A 113 10.35 -10.58 -3.10
N THR A 114 9.87 -11.81 -3.22
CA THR A 114 8.92 -12.45 -2.30
C THR A 114 9.42 -13.83 -1.92
N ALA A 115 9.08 -14.31 -0.71
CA ALA A 115 9.48 -15.65 -0.25
C ALA A 115 8.53 -16.17 0.84
N GLY A 116 8.46 -17.49 1.02
CA GLY A 116 7.83 -18.09 2.19
C GLY A 116 6.30 -18.20 2.10
N LEU A 117 5.77 -18.59 0.96
CA LEU A 117 4.36 -18.97 0.84
C LEU A 117 4.13 -20.35 1.48
N ASP A 118 3.15 -20.43 2.37
CA ASP A 118 2.66 -21.71 2.94
C ASP A 118 1.65 -22.39 1.99
N ASN A 119 0.94 -21.60 1.19
CA ASN A 119 -0.08 -22.05 0.25
C ASN A 119 0.01 -21.24 -1.04
N GLU A 120 -0.70 -21.68 -2.07
CA GLU A 120 -0.91 -20.86 -3.27
C GLU A 120 -1.63 -19.57 -2.90
N VAL A 121 -1.26 -18.48 -3.56
CA VAL A 121 -1.99 -17.21 -3.43
C VAL A 121 -3.42 -17.35 -3.97
N PRO A 122 -4.40 -16.59 -3.42
CA PRO A 122 -5.77 -16.54 -3.94
C PRO A 122 -5.83 -16.26 -5.44
N ASP A 123 -6.86 -16.79 -6.11
CA ASP A 123 -6.97 -16.73 -7.58
C ASP A 123 -6.97 -15.29 -8.12
N ASP A 124 -7.54 -14.35 -7.40
CA ASP A 124 -7.59 -12.92 -7.71
C ASP A 124 -6.23 -12.20 -7.58
N LEU A 125 -5.29 -12.77 -6.82
CA LEU A 125 -3.94 -12.24 -6.66
C LEU A 125 -2.89 -12.93 -7.56
N LYS A 126 -3.22 -14.02 -8.24
CA LYS A 126 -2.26 -14.79 -9.06
C LYS A 126 -1.62 -13.99 -10.18
N GLU A 127 -2.38 -13.10 -10.83
CA GLU A 127 -1.84 -12.26 -11.90
C GLU A 127 -0.77 -11.30 -11.35
N ALA A 128 -1.08 -10.59 -10.25
CA ALA A 128 -0.14 -9.69 -9.59
C ALA A 128 1.09 -10.45 -9.07
N PHE A 129 0.87 -11.60 -8.42
CA PHE A 129 1.95 -12.45 -7.94
C PHE A 129 2.89 -12.93 -9.05
N SER A 130 2.36 -13.24 -10.23
CA SER A 130 3.16 -13.69 -11.37
C SER A 130 4.21 -12.67 -11.86
N LYS A 131 4.07 -11.42 -11.48
CA LYS A 131 5.01 -10.33 -11.79
C LYS A 131 6.15 -10.23 -10.76
N THR A 132 6.03 -10.89 -9.62
CA THR A 132 7.03 -10.82 -8.55
C THR A 132 8.16 -11.82 -8.77
N ASN A 133 9.33 -11.51 -8.19
CA ASN A 133 10.47 -12.41 -8.13
C ASN A 133 10.33 -13.29 -6.87
N TYR A 134 9.72 -14.48 -7.03
CA TYR A 134 9.58 -15.42 -5.92
C TYR A 134 10.87 -16.23 -5.74
N LEU A 135 11.43 -16.19 -4.52
CA LEU A 135 12.64 -16.91 -4.15
C LEU A 135 12.31 -18.35 -3.74
N ASP A 136 13.15 -19.31 -4.14
CA ASP A 136 13.00 -20.71 -3.76
C ASP A 136 13.25 -20.95 -2.25
N GLU A 137 14.00 -20.06 -1.59
CA GLU A 137 14.24 -20.10 -0.16
C GLU A 137 12.98 -19.71 0.60
N PHE A 138 12.44 -20.59 1.44
CA PHE A 138 11.25 -20.25 2.26
C PHE A 138 11.51 -19.07 3.19
N THR A 139 12.69 -19.06 3.83
CA THR A 139 13.18 -17.91 4.60
C THR A 139 14.49 -17.45 3.96
N PRO A 140 14.50 -16.28 3.31
CA PRO A 140 15.69 -15.81 2.59
C PRO A 140 16.85 -15.57 3.55
N SER A 141 18.06 -15.86 3.07
CA SER A 141 19.28 -15.66 3.85
C SER A 141 19.63 -14.17 3.97
N LEU A 142 20.41 -13.80 5.00
CA LEU A 142 20.93 -12.44 5.14
C LEU A 142 21.72 -12.00 3.90
N GLU A 143 22.47 -12.93 3.28
CA GLU A 143 23.24 -12.63 2.06
C GLU A 143 22.29 -12.32 0.89
N THR A 144 21.28 -13.16 0.64
CA THR A 144 20.27 -12.95 -0.40
C THR A 144 19.56 -11.61 -0.25
N VAL A 145 19.11 -11.28 0.96
CA VAL A 145 18.43 -10.01 1.24
C VAL A 145 19.36 -8.82 1.04
N THR A 146 20.62 -8.91 1.53
CA THR A 146 21.60 -7.83 1.38
C THR A 146 21.93 -7.56 -0.09
N MET A 147 22.03 -8.59 -0.92
CA MET A 147 22.32 -8.44 -2.37
C MET A 147 21.18 -7.76 -3.14
N LEU A 148 19.95 -7.86 -2.66
CA LEU A 148 18.79 -7.21 -3.27
C LEU A 148 18.66 -5.72 -2.93
N GLU A 149 19.44 -5.25 -1.96
CA GLU A 149 19.47 -3.85 -1.51
C GLU A 149 18.07 -3.26 -1.29
N PRO A 150 17.22 -3.88 -0.44
CA PRO A 150 15.89 -3.36 -0.19
C PRO A 150 15.93 -2.04 0.60
N ASP A 151 14.92 -1.21 0.41
CA ASP A 151 14.66 -0.05 1.27
C ASP A 151 13.55 -0.36 2.32
N MET A 152 12.86 -1.49 2.17
CA MET A 152 11.92 -1.99 3.17
C MET A 152 11.86 -3.52 3.18
N ILE A 153 11.73 -4.11 4.39
CA ILE A 153 11.44 -5.54 4.58
C ILE A 153 10.13 -5.66 5.34
N LEU A 154 9.15 -6.32 4.72
CA LEU A 154 7.85 -6.65 5.31
C LEU A 154 7.78 -8.13 5.62
N SER A 155 7.47 -8.52 6.88
CA SER A 155 7.52 -9.91 7.30
C SER A 155 6.75 -10.17 8.60
N TRP A 156 6.97 -11.35 9.17
CA TRP A 156 6.69 -11.67 10.56
C TRP A 156 7.90 -11.34 11.44
N SER A 157 7.65 -11.11 12.74
CA SER A 157 8.71 -10.78 13.71
C SER A 157 9.84 -11.81 13.74
N SER A 158 9.54 -13.09 13.51
CA SER A 158 10.51 -14.21 13.54
C SER A 158 11.64 -14.07 12.52
N LEU A 159 11.43 -13.34 11.42
CA LEU A 159 12.46 -13.08 10.42
C LEU A 159 13.61 -12.24 10.99
N PHE A 160 13.32 -11.35 11.93
CA PHE A 160 14.30 -10.43 12.54
C PHE A 160 15.03 -11.02 13.75
N SER A 161 15.00 -12.36 13.92
CA SER A 161 15.82 -13.07 14.89
C SER A 161 17.28 -13.16 14.46
N ASP A 162 18.19 -13.35 15.42
CA ASP A 162 19.64 -13.53 15.17
C ASP A 162 19.94 -14.75 14.26
N LYS A 163 19.02 -15.70 14.19
CA LYS A 163 19.15 -16.89 13.32
C LYS A 163 18.82 -16.63 11.86
N ASN A 164 18.13 -15.54 11.58
CA ASN A 164 17.68 -15.15 10.24
C ASN A 164 18.36 -13.84 9.82
N LEU A 165 17.61 -12.74 9.75
CA LEU A 165 18.13 -11.46 9.27
C LEU A 165 18.74 -10.58 10.37
N GLY A 166 18.68 -11.00 11.63
CA GLY A 166 19.20 -10.23 12.75
C GLY A 166 18.29 -9.06 13.16
N ASN A 167 18.84 -8.16 13.97
CA ASN A 167 18.09 -7.10 14.63
C ASN A 167 17.52 -6.07 13.63
N VAL A 168 16.29 -5.63 13.87
CA VAL A 168 15.58 -4.56 13.16
C VAL A 168 16.40 -3.28 13.05
N THR A 169 17.02 -2.83 14.16
CA THR A 169 17.78 -1.59 14.18
C THR A 169 18.98 -1.61 13.23
N ASN A 170 19.60 -2.79 13.01
CA ASN A 170 20.69 -2.93 12.06
C ASN A 170 20.26 -2.69 10.60
N TRP A 171 19.01 -2.95 10.27
CA TRP A 171 18.44 -2.66 8.94
C TRP A 171 18.12 -1.19 8.80
N ILE A 172 17.48 -0.59 9.82
CA ILE A 172 17.15 0.83 9.85
C ILE A 172 18.43 1.69 9.75
N ASP A 173 19.50 1.34 10.49
CA ASP A 173 20.80 2.02 10.44
C ASP A 173 21.46 1.96 9.04
N LYS A 174 21.09 0.97 8.22
CA LYS A 174 21.54 0.83 6.83
C LYS A 174 20.60 1.51 5.83
N GLY A 175 19.56 2.19 6.29
CA GLY A 175 18.55 2.85 5.44
C GLY A 175 17.49 1.91 4.89
N CYS A 176 17.35 0.72 5.45
CA CYS A 176 16.28 -0.23 5.12
C CYS A 176 15.27 -0.29 6.27
N ASN A 177 14.08 0.24 6.07
CA ASN A 177 13.03 0.17 7.07
C ASN A 177 12.47 -1.25 7.19
N THR A 178 11.92 -1.56 8.36
CA THR A 178 11.29 -2.86 8.61
C THR A 178 9.88 -2.66 9.09
N TYR A 179 8.99 -3.56 8.67
CA TYR A 179 7.64 -3.66 9.19
C TYR A 179 7.28 -5.14 9.36
N TYR A 180 6.74 -5.52 10.50
CA TYR A 180 6.20 -6.85 10.66
C TYR A 180 4.77 -6.81 11.19
N ASN A 181 4.00 -7.84 10.82
CA ASN A 181 2.61 -7.96 11.23
C ASN A 181 2.51 -7.97 12.76
N SER A 182 1.75 -7.02 13.30
CA SER A 182 1.61 -6.76 14.74
C SER A 182 1.10 -7.97 15.52
N ASN A 183 0.33 -8.86 14.88
CA ASN A 183 -0.13 -10.10 15.47
C ASN A 183 0.97 -11.17 15.64
N THR A 184 2.16 -10.92 15.10
CA THR A 184 3.35 -11.78 15.32
C THR A 184 4.28 -11.22 16.40
N ARG A 185 3.96 -10.05 16.98
CA ARG A 185 4.76 -9.38 18.00
C ARG A 185 4.93 -10.26 19.25
N PRO A 186 6.15 -10.50 19.72
CA PRO A 186 6.40 -11.19 20.97
C PRO A 186 5.71 -10.48 22.15
N GLY A 187 4.93 -11.23 22.93
CA GLY A 187 4.19 -10.69 24.08
C GLY A 187 2.99 -9.81 23.72
N GLY A 188 2.72 -9.58 22.44
CA GLY A 188 1.55 -8.83 21.99
C GLY A 188 0.26 -9.66 21.96
N GLU A 189 -0.87 -8.98 22.08
CA GLU A 189 -2.17 -9.60 21.85
C GLU A 189 -2.42 -9.76 20.35
N ARG A 190 -3.14 -10.83 19.97
CA ARG A 190 -3.58 -11.08 18.60
C ARG A 190 -5.01 -10.61 18.45
N THR A 191 -5.22 -9.58 17.65
CA THR A 191 -6.52 -8.95 17.47
C THR A 191 -6.79 -8.61 16.01
N LEU A 192 -8.07 -8.42 15.67
CA LEU A 192 -8.45 -7.88 14.34
C LEU A 192 -8.01 -6.40 14.20
N GLU A 193 -8.01 -5.65 15.29
CA GLU A 193 -7.57 -4.25 15.27
C GLU A 193 -6.10 -4.12 14.86
N ASN A 194 -5.25 -5.08 15.23
CA ASN A 194 -3.87 -5.12 14.77
C ASN A 194 -3.81 -5.30 13.24
N GLU A 195 -4.61 -6.22 12.66
CA GLU A 195 -4.66 -6.41 11.21
C GLU A 195 -5.15 -5.15 10.49
N TYR A 196 -6.20 -4.50 10.99
CA TYR A 196 -6.69 -3.25 10.41
C TYR A 196 -5.63 -2.15 10.47
N THR A 197 -4.95 -2.03 11.62
CA THR A 197 -3.89 -1.05 11.82
C THR A 197 -2.72 -1.30 10.88
N ASP A 198 -2.30 -2.55 10.71
CA ASP A 198 -1.19 -2.92 9.83
C ASP A 198 -1.53 -2.58 8.36
N ILE A 199 -2.73 -2.93 7.89
CA ILE A 199 -3.18 -2.60 6.52
C ILE A 199 -3.23 -1.08 6.31
N LEU A 200 -3.81 -0.33 7.26
CA LEU A 200 -3.91 1.12 7.16
C LEU A 200 -2.54 1.81 7.25
N ASN A 201 -1.61 1.30 8.06
CA ASN A 201 -0.24 1.80 8.12
C ASN A 201 0.49 1.57 6.79
N LEU A 202 0.36 0.40 6.18
CA LEU A 202 0.91 0.14 4.86
C LEU A 202 0.27 1.06 3.81
N GLY A 203 -1.04 1.31 3.90
CA GLY A 203 -1.72 2.32 3.08
C GLY A 203 -1.05 3.68 3.15
N LYS A 204 -0.74 4.17 4.36
CA LYS A 204 -0.03 5.43 4.59
C LYS A 204 1.42 5.39 4.10
N ILE A 205 2.16 4.33 4.41
CA ILE A 205 3.57 4.16 4.02
C ILE A 205 3.74 4.21 2.49
N PHE A 206 2.78 3.67 1.74
CA PHE A 206 2.85 3.59 0.28
C PHE A 206 1.97 4.61 -0.46
N ASP A 207 1.31 5.51 0.25
CA ASP A 207 0.37 6.52 -0.30
C ASP A 207 -0.77 5.90 -1.13
N VAL A 208 -1.38 4.85 -0.55
CA VAL A 208 -2.51 4.09 -1.12
C VAL A 208 -3.64 3.90 -0.09
N GLN A 209 -3.94 4.94 0.68
CA GLN A 209 -4.89 4.91 1.80
C GLN A 209 -6.27 4.42 1.37
N ASP A 210 -6.79 4.89 0.23
CA ASP A 210 -8.13 4.51 -0.27
C ASP A 210 -8.25 3.00 -0.46
N LYS A 211 -7.18 2.36 -0.97
CA LYS A 211 -7.16 0.90 -1.13
C LYS A 211 -7.10 0.18 0.21
N ALA A 212 -6.31 0.69 1.15
CA ALA A 212 -6.19 0.12 2.49
C ALA A 212 -7.51 0.22 3.26
N GLU A 213 -8.18 1.36 3.19
CA GLU A 213 -9.49 1.60 3.80
C GLU A 213 -10.55 0.67 3.19
N ALA A 214 -10.58 0.55 1.86
CA ALA A 214 -11.52 -0.36 1.19
C ALA A 214 -11.32 -1.82 1.62
N ILE A 215 -10.08 -2.30 1.76
CA ILE A 215 -9.79 -3.65 2.24
C ILE A 215 -10.30 -3.83 3.68
N VAL A 216 -10.03 -2.89 4.57
CA VAL A 216 -10.46 -2.94 5.96
C VAL A 216 -11.99 -2.92 6.07
N ASP A 217 -12.66 -2.08 5.29
CA ASP A 217 -14.11 -1.99 5.25
C ASP A 217 -14.76 -3.28 4.73
N ASP A 218 -14.17 -3.90 3.70
CA ASP A 218 -14.63 -5.20 3.18
C ASP A 218 -14.49 -6.30 4.24
N ILE A 219 -13.37 -6.35 4.97
CA ILE A 219 -13.18 -7.31 6.07
C ILE A 219 -14.23 -7.11 7.16
N LYS A 220 -14.46 -5.86 7.60
CA LYS A 220 -15.47 -5.53 8.61
C LYS A 220 -16.85 -5.92 8.14
N ALA A 221 -17.21 -5.60 6.90
CA ALA A 221 -18.51 -5.93 6.32
C ALA A 221 -18.75 -7.46 6.28
N VAL A 222 -17.75 -8.26 5.92
CA VAL A 222 -17.85 -9.74 5.94
C VAL A 222 -18.08 -10.25 7.36
N ILE A 223 -17.38 -9.71 8.34
CA ILE A 223 -17.52 -10.09 9.76
C ILE A 223 -18.92 -9.74 10.25
N ASP A 224 -19.37 -8.50 10.05
CA ASP A 224 -20.67 -8.01 10.51
C ASP A 224 -21.83 -8.80 9.88
N ASN A 225 -21.77 -9.04 8.58
CA ASN A 225 -22.76 -9.86 7.86
C ASN A 225 -22.78 -11.30 8.39
N THR A 226 -21.64 -11.86 8.75
CA THR A 226 -21.55 -13.21 9.30
C THR A 226 -22.12 -13.27 10.72
N LEU A 227 -21.82 -12.29 11.55
CA LEU A 227 -22.37 -12.17 12.90
C LEU A 227 -23.90 -12.01 12.87
N GLU A 228 -24.41 -11.17 11.98
CA GLU A 228 -25.87 -10.99 11.81
C GLU A 228 -26.53 -12.28 11.31
N ALA A 229 -25.94 -12.96 10.33
CA ALA A 229 -26.47 -14.21 9.79
C ALA A 229 -26.48 -15.38 10.81
N THR A 230 -25.62 -15.30 11.82
CA THR A 230 -25.44 -16.38 12.82
C THR A 230 -25.98 -16.02 14.21
N LYS A 231 -26.57 -14.83 14.39
CA LYS A 231 -27.02 -14.35 15.71
C LYS A 231 -28.02 -15.26 16.42
N ASP A 232 -28.91 -15.91 15.63
CA ASP A 232 -30.00 -16.78 16.15
C ASP A 232 -29.59 -18.27 16.18
N VAL A 233 -28.30 -18.62 15.97
CA VAL A 233 -27.81 -20.00 16.06
C VAL A 233 -27.64 -20.39 17.51
N GLU A 234 -28.54 -21.26 18.00
CA GLU A 234 -28.55 -21.70 19.40
C GLU A 234 -27.47 -22.73 19.70
N GLU A 235 -27.22 -23.68 18.75
CA GLU A 235 -26.17 -24.68 18.87
C GLU A 235 -24.91 -24.20 18.18
N LYS A 236 -23.90 -23.78 18.96
CA LYS A 236 -22.59 -23.41 18.42
C LYS A 236 -21.67 -24.61 18.34
N PRO A 237 -21.02 -24.87 17.20
CA PRO A 237 -20.04 -25.94 17.09
C PRO A 237 -18.88 -25.71 18.05
N THR A 238 -18.40 -26.79 18.67
CA THR A 238 -17.16 -26.76 19.45
C THR A 238 -15.98 -26.86 18.49
N VAL A 239 -15.13 -25.85 18.49
CA VAL A 239 -13.85 -25.87 17.76
C VAL A 239 -12.77 -26.40 18.72
N MET A 240 -12.08 -27.47 18.30
CA MET A 240 -10.96 -28.07 19.04
C MET A 240 -9.65 -27.64 18.42
#